data_8012906af2bedd836d87f87cc9881272
#
_entry.id   8012906af2bedd836d87f87cc9881272
#
_cell.length_a   1.000
_cell.length_b   1.000
_cell.length_c   1.000
_cell.angle_alpha   90.00
_cell.angle_beta   90.00
_cell.angle_gamma   90.00
#
_symmetry.space_group_name_H-M   'P 1'
#
loop_
_entity.id
_entity.type
_entity.pdbx_description
1 polymer ?
#
loop_
_entity_poly.entity_id
_entity_poly.type
_entity_poly.pdbx_seq_one_letter_code
_entity_poly.pdbx_strand_id
1 'polypeptide(L)'
;RQTVRTALQQLEDEGLITRVRGSGTYVAYEGSTENESRQRVGLLLSYYSDYLFPQVYDGIESALTEKGYGIEVAVTKNRLNDEALYLEGLRKSNVSGLIIEGSRSAFPNPNIRLFREIRKRNIPTLFIHNHYENQLFDSVEMEDARAAYELTKILIEHGHRRIGGIFKYDDMQGIERYKGFIQCLSDYGVKFDDALVFHERYG
;
A
#
# COMPACT_ATOMS: atom_id res chain seq x y z
N ARG A 1 -34.57 1.24 8.37
CA ARG A 1 -33.98 1.94 9.56
C ARG A 1 -34.07 1.11 10.84
N GLN A 2 -35.14 0.36 11.04
CA GLN A 2 -35.33 -0.48 12.24
C GLN A 2 -34.36 -1.68 12.25
N THR A 3 -34.16 -2.33 11.12
CA THR A 3 -33.25 -3.47 10.94
C THR A 3 -31.79 -3.14 11.33
N VAL A 4 -31.28 -1.96 10.91
CA VAL A 4 -29.93 -1.52 11.25
C VAL A 4 -29.78 -1.25 12.77
N ARG A 5 -30.81 -0.66 13.40
CA ARG A 5 -30.80 -0.43 14.85
C ARG A 5 -30.79 -1.74 15.63
N THR A 6 -31.59 -2.70 15.20
CA THR A 6 -31.65 -4.03 15.84
C THR A 6 -30.31 -4.77 15.69
N ALA A 7 -29.70 -4.76 14.50
CA ALA A 7 -28.41 -5.38 14.28
C ALA A 7 -27.31 -4.72 15.12
N LEU A 8 -27.28 -3.39 15.19
CA LEU A 8 -26.32 -2.68 16.04
C LEU A 8 -26.57 -2.93 17.54
N GLN A 9 -27.82 -3.10 17.97
CA GLN A 9 -28.12 -3.45 19.35
C GLN A 9 -27.63 -4.86 19.67
N GLN A 10 -27.84 -5.81 18.77
CA GLN A 10 -27.35 -7.18 18.96
C GLN A 10 -25.82 -7.23 19.06
N LEU A 11 -25.12 -6.49 18.21
CA LEU A 11 -23.65 -6.41 18.27
C LEU A 11 -23.16 -5.75 19.57
N GLU A 12 -23.93 -4.78 20.13
CA GLU A 12 -23.61 -4.16 21.43
C GLU A 12 -23.87 -5.13 22.58
N ASP A 13 -24.97 -5.87 22.54
CA ASP A 13 -25.32 -6.89 23.53
C ASP A 13 -24.32 -8.08 23.52
N GLU A 14 -23.75 -8.38 22.36
CA GLU A 14 -22.67 -9.36 22.17
C GLU A 14 -21.28 -8.81 22.58
N GLY A 15 -21.18 -7.53 22.97
CA GLY A 15 -19.92 -6.89 23.37
C GLY A 15 -18.98 -6.57 22.21
N LEU A 16 -19.44 -6.69 20.95
CA LEU A 16 -18.64 -6.47 19.77
C LEU A 16 -18.50 -4.99 19.39
N ILE A 17 -19.41 -4.15 19.86
CA ILE A 17 -19.36 -2.70 19.67
C ILE A 17 -19.73 -1.96 20.97
N THR A 18 -19.22 -0.74 21.10
CA THR A 18 -19.58 0.20 22.17
C THR A 18 -20.13 1.48 21.55
N ARG A 19 -21.27 1.97 22.08
CA ARG A 19 -21.86 3.25 21.65
C ARG A 19 -21.55 4.35 22.66
N VAL A 20 -20.94 5.42 22.17
CA VAL A 20 -20.69 6.62 22.96
C VAL A 20 -21.63 7.71 22.49
N ARG A 21 -22.53 8.14 23.38
CA ARG A 21 -23.54 9.16 23.09
C ARG A 21 -22.88 10.46 22.61
N GLY A 22 -23.22 10.90 21.41
CA GLY A 22 -22.66 12.12 20.80
C GLY A 22 -21.31 11.94 20.10
N SER A 23 -20.67 10.76 20.18
CA SER A 23 -19.36 10.49 19.59
C SER A 23 -19.41 9.43 18.48
N GLY A 24 -20.26 8.38 18.60
CA GLY A 24 -20.39 7.36 17.56
C GLY A 24 -20.46 5.94 18.11
N THR A 25 -20.35 4.98 17.19
CA THR A 25 -20.29 3.55 17.48
C THR A 25 -18.87 3.07 17.15
N TYR A 26 -18.26 2.40 18.11
CA TYR A 26 -16.89 1.89 18.02
C TYR A 26 -16.91 0.38 18.13
N VAL A 27 -16.02 -0.31 17.43
CA VAL A 27 -15.81 -1.74 17.64
C VAL A 27 -15.19 -1.92 19.04
N ALA A 28 -15.89 -2.62 19.92
CA ALA A 28 -15.38 -3.02 21.22
C ALA A 28 -14.60 -4.32 21.00
N TYR A 29 -13.33 -4.19 20.58
CA TYR A 29 -12.45 -5.33 20.49
C TYR A 29 -11.83 -5.57 21.87
N GLU A 30 -12.49 -6.37 22.71
CA GLU A 30 -11.79 -7.09 23.76
C GLU A 30 -11.01 -8.21 23.06
N GLY A 31 -9.77 -7.89 22.66
CA GLY A 31 -8.87 -8.90 22.12
C GLY A 31 -8.86 -10.10 23.04
N SER A 32 -9.21 -11.26 22.52
CA SER A 32 -9.05 -12.50 23.27
C SER A 32 -7.64 -12.51 23.87
N THR A 33 -7.51 -12.88 25.13
CA THR A 33 -6.23 -13.01 25.85
C THR A 33 -5.20 -13.88 25.11
N GLU A 34 -5.62 -14.71 24.18
CA GLU A 34 -4.76 -15.46 23.25
C GLU A 34 -4.08 -14.56 22.21
N ASN A 35 -4.65 -13.40 21.84
CA ASN A 35 -4.09 -12.47 20.86
C ASN A 35 -3.07 -11.49 21.45
N GLU A 36 -3.04 -11.28 22.76
CA GLU A 36 -2.04 -10.43 23.44
C GLU A 36 -0.65 -11.09 23.48
N SER A 37 -0.58 -12.42 23.41
CA SER A 37 0.69 -13.16 23.39
C SER A 37 1.29 -13.33 21.99
N ARG A 38 0.52 -13.08 20.91
CA ARG A 38 1.02 -13.21 19.54
C ARG A 38 1.83 -11.99 19.15
N GLN A 39 3.03 -12.24 18.65
CA GLN A 39 3.82 -11.21 18.00
C GLN A 39 3.07 -10.69 16.77
N ARG A 40 3.02 -9.39 16.56
CA ARG A 40 2.26 -8.78 15.47
C ARG A 40 3.19 -8.19 14.43
N VAL A 41 2.79 -8.29 13.15
CA VAL A 41 3.42 -7.59 12.03
C VAL A 41 2.48 -6.47 11.59
N GLY A 42 3.00 -5.25 11.53
CA GLY A 42 2.26 -4.11 11.00
C GLY A 42 2.23 -4.16 9.47
N LEU A 43 1.06 -4.02 8.88
CA LEU A 43 0.85 -3.95 7.43
C LEU A 43 0.29 -2.58 7.08
N LEU A 44 1.08 -1.76 6.40
CA LEU A 44 0.71 -0.43 5.95
C LEU A 44 0.48 -0.44 4.44
N LEU A 45 -0.74 -0.13 4.01
CA LEU A 45 -1.16 -0.13 2.61
C LEU A 45 -1.63 1.25 2.17
N SER A 46 -1.43 1.59 0.91
CA SER A 46 -1.97 2.80 0.31
C SER A 46 -3.48 2.71 0.14
N TYR A 47 -3.98 1.59 -0.37
CA TYR A 47 -5.41 1.31 -0.54
C TYR A 47 -5.70 -0.16 -0.24
N TYR A 48 -6.91 -0.45 0.24
CA TYR A 48 -7.37 -1.82 0.49
C TYR A 48 -8.43 -2.30 -0.50
N SER A 49 -9.04 -1.38 -1.24
CA SER A 49 -10.24 -1.65 -2.06
C SER A 49 -9.97 -2.04 -3.51
N ASP A 50 -8.71 -2.05 -3.95
CA ASP A 50 -8.36 -2.41 -5.32
C ASP A 50 -8.33 -3.93 -5.51
N TYR A 51 -8.55 -4.38 -6.74
CA TYR A 51 -8.66 -5.81 -7.09
C TYR A 51 -7.40 -6.64 -6.75
N LEU A 52 -6.24 -6.01 -6.65
CA LEU A 52 -4.96 -6.66 -6.36
C LEU A 52 -4.73 -6.84 -4.84
N PHE A 53 -5.05 -5.83 -4.04
CA PHE A 53 -4.71 -5.80 -2.62
C PHE A 53 -5.36 -6.89 -1.77
N PRO A 54 -6.61 -7.32 -1.99
CA PRO A 54 -7.16 -8.46 -1.28
C PRO A 54 -6.32 -9.73 -1.44
N GLN A 55 -5.83 -10.03 -2.63
CA GLN A 55 -5.01 -11.22 -2.90
C GLN A 55 -3.61 -11.10 -2.25
N VAL A 56 -3.01 -9.92 -2.28
CA VAL A 56 -1.73 -9.65 -1.59
C VAL A 56 -1.91 -9.79 -0.08
N TYR A 57 -2.99 -9.23 0.47
CA TYR A 57 -3.33 -9.35 1.88
C TYR A 57 -3.51 -10.81 2.29
N ASP A 58 -4.31 -11.57 1.55
CA ASP A 58 -4.57 -13.00 1.82
C ASP A 58 -3.27 -13.80 1.83
N GLY A 59 -2.36 -13.52 0.90
CA GLY A 59 -1.03 -14.16 0.85
C GLY A 59 -0.17 -13.82 2.07
N ILE A 60 -0.14 -12.55 2.47
CA ILE A 60 0.59 -12.08 3.65
C ILE A 60 -0.02 -12.67 4.92
N GLU A 61 -1.35 -12.63 5.05
CA GLU A 61 -2.06 -13.16 6.21
C GLU A 61 -1.82 -14.66 6.39
N SER A 62 -1.94 -15.43 5.30
CA SER A 62 -1.68 -16.86 5.33
C SER A 62 -0.26 -17.17 5.80
N ALA A 63 0.74 -16.52 5.19
CA ALA A 63 2.14 -16.75 5.52
C ALA A 63 2.51 -16.34 6.97
N LEU A 64 1.95 -15.26 7.49
CA LEU A 64 2.20 -14.80 8.84
C LEU A 64 1.46 -15.64 9.87
N THR A 65 0.22 -16.02 9.61
CA THR A 65 -0.61 -16.84 10.50
C THR A 65 0.00 -18.26 10.65
N GLU A 66 0.49 -18.86 9.57
CA GLU A 66 1.21 -20.13 9.60
C GLU A 66 2.42 -20.10 10.55
N LYS A 67 3.06 -18.94 10.65
CA LYS A 67 4.22 -18.71 11.55
C LYS A 67 3.83 -18.20 12.94
N GLY A 68 2.54 -18.12 13.26
CA GLY A 68 2.03 -17.68 14.57
C GLY A 68 1.99 -16.18 14.78
N TYR A 69 2.19 -15.34 13.74
CA TYR A 69 2.08 -13.88 13.83
C TYR A 69 0.63 -13.43 13.64
N GLY A 70 0.24 -12.36 14.35
CA GLY A 70 -0.95 -11.57 14.07
C GLY A 70 -0.62 -10.44 13.12
N ILE A 71 -1.66 -9.83 12.50
CA ILE A 71 -1.49 -8.68 11.60
C ILE A 71 -2.22 -7.48 12.19
N GLU A 72 -1.57 -6.32 12.10
CA GLU A 72 -2.17 -5.02 12.37
C GLU A 72 -2.17 -4.20 11.07
N VAL A 73 -3.36 -3.97 10.49
CA VAL A 73 -3.49 -3.29 9.19
C VAL A 73 -3.80 -1.82 9.37
N ALA A 74 -3.11 -0.97 8.64
CA ALA A 74 -3.43 0.44 8.46
C ALA A 74 -3.47 0.82 6.98
N VAL A 75 -4.34 1.78 6.64
CA VAL A 75 -4.51 2.26 5.26
C VAL A 75 -4.28 3.76 5.22
N THR A 76 -3.31 4.21 4.42
CA THR A 76 -2.92 5.61 4.32
C THR A 76 -3.73 6.42 3.31
N LYS A 77 -4.46 5.76 2.41
CA LYS A 77 -5.11 6.41 1.25
C LYS A 77 -4.11 7.27 0.45
N ASN A 78 -2.89 6.77 0.31
CA ASN A 78 -1.77 7.44 -0.35
C ASN A 78 -1.45 8.84 0.23
N ARG A 79 -1.70 9.06 1.54
CA ARG A 79 -1.47 10.33 2.23
C ARG A 79 -0.31 10.24 3.20
N LEU A 80 0.68 11.10 3.02
CA LEU A 80 1.90 11.13 3.84
C LEU A 80 1.61 11.47 5.32
N ASN A 81 0.55 12.22 5.60
CA ASN A 81 0.15 12.51 6.99
C ASN A 81 -0.41 11.28 7.69
N ASP A 82 -1.17 10.44 7.00
CA ASP A 82 -1.71 9.19 7.57
C ASP A 82 -0.59 8.16 7.74
N GLU A 83 0.37 8.12 6.82
CA GLU A 83 1.59 7.34 6.99
C GLU A 83 2.36 7.78 8.24
N ALA A 84 2.55 9.10 8.43
CA ALA A 84 3.23 9.62 9.62
C ALA A 84 2.51 9.22 10.91
N LEU A 85 1.18 9.37 10.97
CA LEU A 85 0.38 9.00 12.14
C LEU A 85 0.54 7.52 12.51
N TYR A 86 0.53 6.63 11.53
CA TYR A 86 0.75 5.22 11.76
C TYR A 86 2.17 4.93 12.27
N LEU A 87 3.18 5.47 11.59
CA LEU A 87 4.58 5.28 11.99
C LEU A 87 4.87 5.85 13.39
N GLU A 88 4.24 6.97 13.78
CA GLU A 88 4.32 7.51 15.13
C GLU A 88 3.62 6.62 16.15
N GLY A 89 2.47 6.04 15.79
CA GLY A 89 1.74 5.06 16.61
C GLY A 89 2.60 3.84 16.95
N LEU A 90 3.41 3.37 16.00
CA LEU A 90 4.33 2.25 16.20
C LEU A 90 5.39 2.49 17.28
N ARG A 91 5.63 3.73 17.68
CA ARG A 91 6.53 4.04 18.81
C ARG A 91 6.00 3.48 20.13
N LYS A 92 4.68 3.29 20.23
CA LYS A 92 4.00 2.78 21.42
C LYS A 92 3.59 1.31 21.29
N SER A 93 3.61 0.77 20.08
CA SER A 93 3.25 -0.62 19.81
C SER A 93 4.49 -1.52 19.79
N ASN A 94 4.29 -2.78 20.13
CA ASN A 94 5.35 -3.79 20.16
C ASN A 94 5.22 -4.72 18.92
N VAL A 95 5.36 -4.13 17.73
CA VAL A 95 5.35 -4.94 16.49
C VAL A 95 6.69 -5.64 16.28
N SER A 96 6.62 -6.86 15.76
CA SER A 96 7.78 -7.71 15.47
C SER A 96 8.38 -7.45 14.10
N GLY A 97 7.64 -6.77 13.23
CA GLY A 97 8.06 -6.41 11.89
C GLY A 97 7.04 -5.54 11.18
N LEU A 98 7.41 -5.02 10.02
CA LEU A 98 6.57 -4.15 9.21
C LEU A 98 6.62 -4.58 7.74
N ILE A 99 5.46 -4.56 7.09
CA ILE A 99 5.32 -4.64 5.65
C ILE A 99 4.65 -3.36 5.20
N ILE A 100 5.27 -2.63 4.27
CA ILE A 100 4.87 -1.26 3.95
C ILE A 100 4.76 -1.07 2.45
N GLU A 101 3.63 -0.57 2.00
CA GLU A 101 3.50 0.11 0.72
C GLU A 101 3.64 1.61 0.97
N GLY A 102 4.68 2.22 0.40
CA GLY A 102 5.00 3.63 0.63
C GLY A 102 4.00 4.58 -0.02
N SER A 103 3.56 5.60 0.71
CA SER A 103 2.67 6.63 0.20
C SER A 103 3.42 7.62 -0.69
N ARG A 104 2.85 7.97 -1.87
CA ARG A 104 3.45 8.91 -2.82
C ARG A 104 4.93 8.64 -3.09
N SER A 105 5.24 7.40 -3.37
CA SER A 105 6.61 6.90 -3.46
C SER A 105 7.47 7.55 -4.55
N ALA A 106 6.85 8.22 -5.54
CA ALA A 106 7.56 8.98 -6.57
C ALA A 106 8.17 10.31 -6.07
N PHE A 107 7.84 10.74 -4.86
CA PHE A 107 8.31 12.01 -4.30
C PHE A 107 9.20 11.81 -3.07
N PRO A 108 10.09 12.78 -2.76
CA PRO A 108 10.81 12.77 -1.50
C PRO A 108 9.86 12.68 -0.32
N ASN A 109 10.11 11.71 0.58
CA ASN A 109 9.23 11.48 1.71
C ASN A 109 9.63 12.33 2.94
N PRO A 110 8.74 13.22 3.44
CA PRO A 110 9.02 14.02 4.64
C PRO A 110 9.11 13.17 5.92
N ASN A 111 8.59 11.92 5.88
CA ASN A 111 8.58 11.00 7.02
C ASN A 111 9.87 10.18 7.16
N ILE A 112 10.89 10.42 6.35
CA ILE A 112 12.14 9.66 6.34
C ILE A 112 12.80 9.57 7.73
N ARG A 113 12.57 10.57 8.58
CA ARG A 113 13.04 10.55 9.97
C ARG A 113 12.39 9.43 10.77
N LEU A 114 11.08 9.21 10.61
CA LEU A 114 10.34 8.14 11.29
C LEU A 114 10.85 6.76 10.85
N PHE A 115 11.11 6.58 9.56
CA PHE A 115 11.71 5.36 9.03
C PHE A 115 13.11 5.10 9.60
N ARG A 116 13.93 6.14 9.74
CA ARG A 116 15.25 6.01 10.40
C ARG A 116 15.13 5.61 11.88
N GLU A 117 14.10 6.08 12.59
CA GLU A 117 13.84 5.68 13.98
C GLU A 117 13.43 4.21 14.06
N ILE A 118 12.58 3.71 13.13
CA ILE A 118 12.21 2.30 13.01
C ILE A 118 13.47 1.44 12.79
N ARG A 119 14.34 1.85 11.86
CA ARG A 119 15.59 1.14 11.59
C ARG A 119 16.51 1.10 12.82
N LYS A 120 16.62 2.21 13.57
CA LYS A 120 17.40 2.26 14.81
C LYS A 120 16.88 1.30 15.90
N ARG A 121 15.58 1.03 15.90
CA ARG A 121 14.94 0.06 16.80
C ARG A 121 15.12 -1.39 16.32
N ASN A 122 15.80 -1.62 15.20
CA ASN A 122 15.98 -2.92 14.58
C ASN A 122 14.65 -3.64 14.30
N ILE A 123 13.58 -2.92 13.94
CA ILE A 123 12.32 -3.50 13.53
C ILE A 123 12.47 -3.95 12.07
N PRO A 124 12.41 -5.28 11.78
CA PRO A 124 12.46 -5.79 10.42
C PRO A 124 11.37 -5.14 9.58
N THR A 125 11.75 -4.58 8.45
CA THR A 125 10.82 -3.84 7.58
C THR A 125 11.04 -4.24 6.13
N LEU A 126 9.96 -4.57 5.43
CA LEU A 126 9.94 -4.90 4.02
C LEU A 126 9.00 -3.94 3.30
N PHE A 127 9.48 -3.32 2.24
CA PHE A 127 8.61 -2.60 1.32
C PHE A 127 8.01 -3.55 0.28
N ILE A 128 6.77 -3.29 -0.11
CA ILE A 128 6.08 -4.00 -1.19
C ILE A 128 5.60 -3.01 -2.25
N HIS A 129 5.64 -3.43 -3.51
CA HIS A 129 5.24 -2.68 -4.71
C HIS A 129 6.09 -1.45 -5.02
N ASN A 130 6.65 -0.78 -4.03
CA ASN A 130 7.46 0.41 -4.20
C ASN A 130 8.46 0.56 -3.05
N HIS A 131 9.40 1.48 -3.21
CA HIS A 131 10.30 1.93 -2.15
C HIS A 131 10.49 3.44 -2.24
N TYR A 132 11.11 4.05 -1.24
CA TYR A 132 11.57 5.44 -1.33
C TYR A 132 13.02 5.52 -1.82
N GLU A 133 13.36 6.57 -2.56
CA GLU A 133 14.67 6.77 -3.19
C GLU A 133 15.87 6.53 -2.25
N ASN A 134 15.73 6.84 -0.96
CA ASN A 134 16.77 6.63 0.05
C ASN A 134 16.87 5.20 0.61
N GLN A 135 16.26 4.25 -0.03
CA GLN A 135 16.16 2.81 0.25
C GLN A 135 16.83 2.35 1.56
N LEU A 136 16.11 2.55 2.67
CA LEU A 136 16.60 2.18 4.01
C LEU A 136 16.35 0.71 4.35
N PHE A 137 15.49 0.04 3.58
CA PHE A 137 14.97 -1.30 3.81
C PHE A 137 14.89 -2.08 2.50
N ASP A 138 14.79 -3.39 2.60
CA ASP A 138 14.57 -4.26 1.44
C ASP A 138 13.18 -4.06 0.86
N SER A 139 13.01 -4.38 -0.43
CA SER A 139 11.73 -4.29 -1.14
C SER A 139 11.45 -5.49 -2.02
N VAL A 140 10.15 -5.77 -2.23
CA VAL A 140 9.64 -6.73 -3.23
C VAL A 140 8.79 -5.95 -4.21
N GLU A 141 9.24 -5.87 -5.45
CA GLU A 141 8.64 -5.03 -6.47
C GLU A 141 8.48 -5.78 -7.78
N MET A 142 7.63 -5.26 -8.65
CA MET A 142 7.51 -5.72 -10.02
C MET A 142 8.56 -5.03 -10.90
N GLU A 143 8.95 -5.68 -11.97
CA GLU A 143 9.79 -5.06 -13.02
C GLU A 143 8.93 -4.13 -13.91
N ASP A 144 8.37 -3.07 -13.31
CA ASP A 144 7.38 -2.20 -13.94
C ASP A 144 7.86 -1.56 -15.25
N ALA A 145 9.11 -1.13 -15.29
CA ALA A 145 9.72 -0.59 -16.52
C ALA A 145 9.75 -1.64 -17.63
N ARG A 146 10.18 -2.86 -17.31
CA ARG A 146 10.22 -3.96 -18.26
C ARG A 146 8.82 -4.36 -18.73
N ALA A 147 7.87 -4.48 -17.82
CA ALA A 147 6.49 -4.82 -18.15
C ALA A 147 5.86 -3.81 -19.12
N ALA A 148 6.06 -2.52 -18.88
CA ALA A 148 5.58 -1.46 -19.78
C ALA A 148 6.32 -1.45 -21.13
N TYR A 149 7.61 -1.73 -21.12
CA TYR A 149 8.39 -1.88 -22.35
C TYR A 149 7.84 -3.02 -23.22
N GLU A 150 7.68 -4.22 -22.66
CA GLU A 150 7.18 -5.39 -23.40
C GLU A 150 5.74 -5.17 -23.92
N LEU A 151 4.86 -4.55 -23.11
CA LEU A 151 3.51 -4.21 -23.54
C LEU A 151 3.53 -3.23 -24.73
N THR A 152 4.37 -2.20 -24.68
CA THR A 152 4.52 -1.20 -25.74
C THR A 152 5.08 -1.84 -27.02
N LYS A 153 6.06 -2.74 -26.86
CA LYS A 153 6.65 -3.51 -27.95
C LYS A 153 5.60 -4.33 -28.70
N ILE A 154 4.71 -5.03 -27.96
CA ILE A 154 3.62 -5.78 -28.57
C ILE A 154 2.77 -4.89 -29.49
N LEU A 155 2.42 -3.69 -29.04
CA LEU A 155 1.66 -2.75 -29.87
C LEU A 155 2.42 -2.35 -31.14
N ILE A 156 3.72 -2.10 -31.03
CA ILE A 156 4.57 -1.73 -32.16
C ILE A 156 4.68 -2.88 -33.16
N GLU A 157 4.88 -4.11 -32.68
CA GLU A 157 4.97 -5.32 -33.51
C GLU A 157 3.66 -5.62 -34.24
N HIS A 158 2.52 -5.22 -33.68
CA HIS A 158 1.20 -5.27 -34.34
C HIS A 158 0.95 -4.10 -35.32
N GLY A 159 1.97 -3.28 -35.60
CA GLY A 159 1.90 -2.22 -36.57
C GLY A 159 1.43 -0.87 -36.06
N HIS A 160 1.13 -0.74 -34.77
CA HIS A 160 0.76 0.56 -34.20
C HIS A 160 1.95 1.52 -34.19
N ARG A 161 1.73 2.78 -34.59
CA ARG A 161 2.75 3.83 -34.59
C ARG A 161 2.31 5.10 -33.85
N ARG A 162 1.04 5.16 -33.47
CA ARG A 162 0.49 6.24 -32.67
C ARG A 162 -0.02 5.64 -31.38
N ILE A 163 0.86 5.59 -30.37
CA ILE A 163 0.65 4.89 -29.10
C ILE A 163 0.65 5.93 -27.98
N GLY A 164 -0.36 5.89 -27.14
CA GLY A 164 -0.48 6.73 -25.96
C GLY A 164 -0.44 5.91 -24.67
N GLY A 165 -0.42 6.59 -23.53
CA GLY A 165 -0.42 5.96 -22.23
C GLY A 165 -1.06 6.82 -21.15
N ILE A 166 -1.54 6.16 -20.11
CA ILE A 166 -2.04 6.79 -18.88
C ILE A 166 -1.19 6.27 -17.73
N PHE A 167 -0.51 7.16 -17.03
CA PHE A 167 0.44 6.79 -15.98
C PHE A 167 0.13 7.50 -14.68
N LYS A 168 0.29 6.81 -13.56
CA LYS A 168 0.34 7.44 -12.26
C LYS A 168 1.63 8.23 -12.12
N TYR A 169 1.57 9.44 -11.59
CA TYR A 169 2.77 10.28 -11.42
C TYR A 169 3.21 10.39 -9.96
N ASP A 170 2.38 9.97 -9.02
CA ASP A 170 2.63 10.08 -7.59
C ASP A 170 3.06 8.75 -6.94
N ASP A 171 3.22 7.68 -7.74
CA ASP A 171 3.85 6.43 -7.31
C ASP A 171 5.04 6.04 -8.22
N MET A 172 5.98 5.31 -7.64
CA MET A 172 7.18 4.87 -8.34
C MET A 172 6.86 3.89 -9.47
N GLN A 173 5.84 3.06 -9.32
CA GLN A 173 5.41 2.10 -10.34
C GLN A 173 4.96 2.82 -11.60
N GLY A 174 4.19 3.90 -11.47
CA GLY A 174 3.76 4.71 -12.61
C GLY A 174 4.93 5.37 -13.32
N ILE A 175 5.91 5.86 -12.57
CA ILE A 175 7.14 6.46 -13.12
C ILE A 175 7.96 5.41 -13.88
N GLU A 176 8.14 4.22 -13.30
CA GLU A 176 8.90 3.14 -13.94
C GLU A 176 8.19 2.63 -15.21
N ARG A 177 6.86 2.47 -15.18
CA ARG A 177 6.08 2.13 -16.38
C ARG A 177 6.21 3.18 -17.48
N TYR A 178 6.18 4.47 -17.11
CA TYR A 178 6.42 5.54 -18.08
C TYR A 178 7.82 5.46 -18.70
N LYS A 179 8.85 5.20 -17.88
CA LYS A 179 10.23 5.00 -18.40
C LYS A 179 10.29 3.85 -19.41
N GLY A 180 9.71 2.70 -19.09
CA GLY A 180 9.67 1.55 -20.00
C GLY A 180 8.95 1.85 -21.32
N PHE A 181 7.82 2.56 -21.25
CA PHE A 181 7.09 3.03 -22.42
C PHE A 181 7.95 3.92 -23.32
N ILE A 182 8.58 4.97 -22.76
CA ILE A 182 9.44 5.90 -23.50
C ILE A 182 10.64 5.18 -24.11
N GLN A 183 11.28 4.29 -23.36
CA GLN A 183 12.43 3.53 -23.84
C GLN A 183 12.06 2.68 -25.06
N CYS A 184 10.91 1.98 -25.00
CA CYS A 184 10.45 1.16 -26.11
C CYS A 184 10.14 1.99 -27.37
N LEU A 185 9.46 3.13 -27.23
CA LEU A 185 9.22 4.02 -28.36
C LEU A 185 10.54 4.47 -29.02
N SER A 186 11.53 4.83 -28.21
CA SER A 186 12.85 5.25 -28.65
C SER A 186 13.58 4.13 -29.41
N ASP A 187 13.64 2.93 -28.84
CA ASP A 187 14.36 1.79 -29.41
C ASP A 187 13.79 1.35 -30.77
N TYR A 188 12.48 1.49 -30.94
CA TYR A 188 11.79 1.14 -32.19
C TYR A 188 11.60 2.33 -33.13
N GLY A 189 12.16 3.50 -32.85
CA GLY A 189 12.04 4.69 -33.67
C GLY A 189 10.62 5.20 -33.86
N VAL A 190 9.73 4.92 -32.91
CA VAL A 190 8.35 5.42 -32.89
C VAL A 190 8.33 6.81 -32.28
N LYS A 191 7.75 7.78 -32.99
CA LYS A 191 7.71 9.17 -32.54
C LYS A 191 6.87 9.28 -31.28
N PHE A 192 7.45 9.84 -30.24
CA PHE A 192 6.73 10.27 -29.04
C PHE A 192 5.80 11.44 -29.34
N ASP A 193 4.57 11.41 -28.84
CA ASP A 193 3.57 12.47 -28.94
C ASP A 193 3.02 12.77 -27.55
N ASP A 194 3.44 13.91 -26.99
CA ASP A 194 3.04 14.35 -25.66
C ASP A 194 1.52 14.48 -25.49
N ALA A 195 0.80 14.80 -26.59
CA ALA A 195 -0.66 14.90 -26.56
C ALA A 195 -1.37 13.56 -26.32
N LEU A 196 -0.65 12.44 -26.39
CA LEU A 196 -1.18 11.09 -26.17
C LEU A 196 -0.81 10.54 -24.78
N VAL A 197 -0.14 11.33 -23.94
CA VAL A 197 0.28 10.88 -22.61
C VAL A 197 -0.47 11.64 -21.52
N PHE A 198 -1.10 10.90 -20.65
CA PHE A 198 -1.86 11.44 -19.53
C PHE A 198 -1.25 10.98 -18.22
N HIS A 199 -1.17 11.90 -17.27
CA HIS A 199 -0.69 11.63 -15.93
C HIS A 199 -1.82 11.79 -14.91
N GLU A 200 -2.05 10.74 -14.13
CA GLU A 200 -3.07 10.71 -13.09
C GLU A 200 -2.44 10.56 -11.70
N ARG A 201 -3.17 10.94 -10.67
CA ARG A 201 -2.86 10.64 -9.27
C ARG A 201 -3.95 9.74 -8.69
N TYR A 202 -3.63 9.09 -7.61
CA TYR A 202 -4.67 8.50 -6.76
C TYR A 202 -5.58 9.62 -6.20
N GLY A 203 -6.88 9.49 -6.44
CA GLY A 203 -7.90 10.47 -6.07
C GLY A 203 -8.19 10.56 -4.59
#